data_7c189bb30244d299b5618f8854156fd7
#
_entry.id   7c189bb30244d299b5618f8854156fd7
#
_cell.length_a   1.000
_cell.length_b   1.000
_cell.length_c   1.000
_cell.angle_alpha   90.00
_cell.angle_beta   90.00
_cell.angle_gamma   90.00
#
_symmetry.space_group_name_H-M   'P 1'
#
loop_
_entity.id
_entity.type
_entity.pdbx_description
1 polymer ?
#
loop_
_entity_poly.entity_id
_entity_poly.type
_entity_poly.pdbx_seq_one_letter_code
_entity_poly.pdbx_strand_id
1 'polypeptide(L)'
;VWLPEHEKWAMIDSDMQSYVASPEGEALSLEEMRQRTVAGEPMAVHRLLGTRDPENYLSYWAKNLYWFICWEQTGYDKEVGYEGRAIALVPPGFEGFSLDESTVRTSDADRFWAAPQPAE
;
A
#
# COMPACT_ATOMS: atom_id res chain seq x y z
N VAL A 1 -4.65 -5.24 1.68
CA VAL A 1 -5.88 -6.05 1.65
C VAL A 1 -7.08 -5.14 1.40
N TRP A 2 -7.97 -5.56 0.52
CA TRP A 2 -9.26 -4.89 0.34
C TRP A 2 -10.26 -5.35 1.40
N LEU A 3 -10.92 -4.39 2.05
CA LEU A 3 -11.97 -4.64 3.04
C LEU A 3 -13.33 -4.31 2.40
N PRO A 4 -14.07 -5.31 1.88
CA PRO A 4 -15.31 -5.04 1.13
C PRO A 4 -16.41 -4.41 1.97
N GLU A 5 -16.47 -4.73 3.26
CA GLU A 5 -17.45 -4.16 4.20
C GLU A 5 -17.24 -2.65 4.44
N HIS A 6 -16.02 -2.16 4.21
CA HIS A 6 -15.64 -0.76 4.37
C HIS A 6 -15.34 -0.06 3.04
N GLU A 7 -15.43 -0.79 1.94
CA GLU A 7 -15.11 -0.32 0.58
C GLU A 7 -13.75 0.39 0.51
N LYS A 8 -12.74 -0.18 1.18
CA LYS A 8 -11.41 0.44 1.28
C LYS A 8 -10.27 -0.56 1.31
N TRP A 9 -9.10 -0.09 0.97
CA TRP A 9 -7.85 -0.80 1.22
C TRP A 9 -7.40 -0.63 2.67
N ALA A 10 -6.77 -1.66 3.23
CA ALA A 10 -6.05 -1.60 4.50
C ALA A 10 -4.65 -2.17 4.33
N MET A 11 -3.68 -1.51 4.95
CA MET A 11 -2.30 -1.99 5.00
C MET A 11 -2.17 -3.08 6.05
N ILE A 12 -1.65 -4.22 5.64
CA ILE A 12 -1.25 -5.31 6.55
C ILE A 12 0.18 -5.70 6.19
N ASP A 13 1.06 -5.55 7.16
CA ASP A 13 2.45 -5.93 7.05
C ASP A 13 2.62 -7.35 7.61
N SER A 14 2.68 -8.33 6.73
CA SER A 14 2.81 -9.74 7.11
C SER A 14 4.19 -10.06 7.67
N ASP A 15 5.22 -9.38 7.22
CA ASP A 15 6.59 -9.57 7.71
C ASP A 15 6.75 -9.10 9.16
N MET A 16 6.23 -7.93 9.46
CA MET A 16 6.26 -7.35 10.81
C MET A 16 5.02 -7.71 11.65
N GLN A 17 4.09 -8.47 11.09
CA GLN A 17 2.83 -8.88 11.72
C GLN A 17 2.08 -7.69 12.36
N SER A 18 1.94 -6.63 11.59
CA SER A 18 1.44 -5.35 12.07
C SER A 18 0.45 -4.73 11.09
N TYR A 19 -0.43 -3.89 11.60
CA TYR A 19 -1.20 -2.96 10.81
C TYR A 19 -1.24 -1.59 11.49
N VAL A 20 -1.57 -0.57 10.76
CA VAL A 20 -1.66 0.80 11.27
C VAL A 20 -3.12 1.25 11.25
N ALA A 21 -3.52 1.92 12.31
CA ALA A 21 -4.88 2.43 12.46
C ALA A 21 -4.87 3.91 12.84
N SER A 22 -6.00 4.57 12.64
CA SER A 22 -6.27 5.88 13.21
C SER A 22 -6.39 5.78 14.74
N PRO A 23 -6.31 6.90 15.50
CA PRO A 23 -6.57 6.88 16.93
C PRO A 23 -7.95 6.35 17.32
N GLU A 24 -8.93 6.44 16.41
CA GLU A 24 -10.29 5.91 16.58
C GLU A 24 -10.39 4.41 16.29
N GLY A 25 -9.31 3.79 15.82
CA GLY A 25 -9.22 2.34 15.58
C GLY A 25 -9.55 1.91 14.16
N GLU A 26 -9.68 2.84 13.22
CA GLU A 26 -9.91 2.52 11.81
C GLU A 26 -8.62 2.09 11.12
N ALA A 27 -8.59 0.90 10.52
CA ALA A 27 -7.42 0.43 9.77
C ALA A 27 -7.13 1.33 8.56
N LEU A 28 -5.87 1.73 8.40
CA LEU A 28 -5.44 2.67 7.38
C LEU A 28 -4.89 1.96 6.14
N SER A 29 -5.17 2.52 4.97
CA SER A 29 -4.48 2.19 3.73
C SER A 29 -3.09 2.84 3.70
N LEU A 30 -2.24 2.40 2.77
CA LEU A 30 -0.94 3.05 2.54
C LEU A 30 -1.10 4.52 2.12
N GLU A 31 -2.12 4.85 1.36
CA GLU A 31 -2.40 6.23 0.98
C GLU A 31 -2.80 7.09 2.18
N GLU A 32 -3.69 6.59 3.03
CA GLU A 32 -4.09 7.27 4.26
C GLU A 32 -2.91 7.44 5.23
N MET A 33 -2.04 6.43 5.35
CA MET A 33 -0.80 6.53 6.13
C MET A 33 0.10 7.65 5.59
N ARG A 34 0.26 7.74 4.27
CA ARG A 34 1.02 8.80 3.62
C ARG A 34 0.43 10.18 3.90
N GLN A 35 -0.87 10.34 3.73
CA GLN A 35 -1.57 11.61 3.99
C GLN A 35 -1.40 12.05 5.44
N ARG A 36 -1.58 11.14 6.40
CA ARG A 36 -1.38 11.42 7.82
C ARG A 36 0.07 11.74 8.16
N THR A 37 1.03 11.05 7.56
CA THR A 37 2.45 11.34 7.76
C THR A 37 2.80 12.74 7.28
N VAL A 38 2.32 13.15 6.12
CA VAL A 38 2.54 14.49 5.56
C VAL A 38 1.87 15.57 6.41
N ALA A 39 0.67 15.29 6.91
CA ALA A 39 -0.09 16.21 7.76
C ALA A 39 0.37 16.24 9.23
N GLY A 40 1.24 15.33 9.63
CA GLY A 40 1.66 15.18 11.03
C GLY A 40 0.56 14.67 11.95
N GLU A 41 -0.41 13.94 11.40
CA GLU A 41 -1.51 13.35 12.17
C GLU A 41 -1.10 12.05 12.86
N PRO A 42 -1.63 11.76 14.06
CA PRO A 42 -1.26 10.57 14.82
C PRO A 42 -1.77 9.29 14.16
N MET A 43 -0.97 8.22 14.32
CA MET A 43 -1.31 6.87 13.90
C MET A 43 -0.96 5.88 15.01
N ALA A 44 -1.73 4.80 15.15
CA ALA A 44 -1.50 3.73 16.09
C ALA A 44 -1.01 2.47 15.37
N VAL A 45 0.03 1.85 15.91
CA VAL A 45 0.57 0.58 15.38
C VAL A 45 0.00 -0.56 16.21
N HIS A 46 -0.71 -1.45 15.55
CA HIS A 46 -1.24 -2.67 16.13
C HIS A 46 -0.40 -3.87 15.69
N ARG A 47 0.00 -4.68 16.66
CA ARG A 47 0.78 -5.88 16.43
C ARG A 47 0.01 -7.12 16.84
N LEU A 48 0.11 -8.14 16.02
CA LEU A 48 -0.49 -9.43 16.32
C LEU A 48 0.41 -10.27 17.22
N LEU A 49 1.72 -10.14 17.07
CA LEU A 49 2.72 -10.88 17.87
C LEU A 49 3.98 -10.02 18.10
N GLY A 50 4.58 -10.15 19.30
CA GLY A 50 5.89 -9.57 19.61
C GLY A 50 5.86 -8.11 20.09
N THR A 51 7.03 -7.61 20.47
CA THR A 51 7.25 -6.24 20.96
C THR A 51 8.24 -5.52 20.06
N ARG A 52 7.81 -4.44 19.41
CA ARG A 52 8.71 -3.49 18.74
C ARG A 52 8.27 -2.08 19.05
N ASP A 53 9.22 -1.16 18.96
CA ASP A 53 8.99 0.25 19.14
C ASP A 53 8.12 0.83 18.00
N PRO A 54 6.90 1.34 18.31
CA PRO A 54 6.02 1.92 17.31
C PRO A 54 6.63 3.13 16.58
N GLU A 55 7.46 3.93 17.26
CA GLU A 55 8.10 5.11 16.66
C GLU A 55 9.08 4.72 15.56
N ASN A 56 9.90 3.69 15.78
CA ASN A 56 10.79 3.17 14.77
C ASN A 56 10.05 2.57 13.57
N TYR A 57 8.93 1.91 13.81
CA TYR A 57 8.09 1.36 12.74
C TYR A 57 7.49 2.45 11.87
N LEU A 58 6.92 3.48 12.46
CA LEU A 58 6.34 4.60 11.72
C LEU A 58 7.42 5.43 10.99
N SER A 59 8.60 5.59 11.59
CA SER A 59 9.75 6.24 10.94
C SER A 59 10.24 5.45 9.71
N TYR A 60 10.22 4.13 9.78
CA TYR A 60 10.50 3.28 8.62
C TYR A 60 9.50 3.51 7.49
N TRP A 61 8.21 3.51 7.80
CA TRP A 61 7.17 3.76 6.81
C TRP A 61 7.25 5.16 6.22
N ALA A 62 7.53 6.18 7.01
CA ALA A 62 7.67 7.55 6.52
C ALA A 62 8.71 7.69 5.39
N LYS A 63 9.77 6.88 5.42
CA LYS A 63 10.79 6.84 4.36
C LYS A 63 10.34 6.09 3.11
N ASN A 64 9.37 5.19 3.23
CA ASN A 64 8.95 4.29 2.18
C ASN A 64 7.59 4.65 1.55
N LEU A 65 6.89 5.64 2.10
CA LEU A 65 5.59 6.11 1.59
C LEU A 65 5.74 7.15 0.45
N TYR A 66 6.74 6.98 -0.39
CA TYR A 66 7.04 7.94 -1.46
C TYR A 66 6.47 7.51 -2.81
N TRP A 67 6.59 6.24 -3.13
CA TRP A 67 6.03 5.63 -4.32
C TRP A 67 5.62 4.19 -4.01
N PHE A 68 4.72 3.65 -4.83
CA PHE A 68 4.16 2.32 -4.62
C PHE A 68 4.21 1.52 -5.90
N ILE A 69 4.34 0.21 -5.77
CA ILE A 69 4.28 -0.73 -6.89
C ILE A 69 3.39 -1.92 -6.52
N CYS A 70 2.59 -2.36 -7.45
CA CYS A 70 1.81 -3.59 -7.33
C CYS A 70 1.66 -4.28 -8.69
N TRP A 71 1.19 -5.51 -8.67
CA TRP A 71 0.80 -6.20 -9.88
C TRP A 71 -0.60 -5.77 -10.30
N GLU A 72 -0.80 -5.48 -11.58
CA GLU A 72 -2.08 -5.03 -12.13
C GLU A 72 -3.17 -6.12 -12.07
N GLN A 73 -2.75 -7.39 -12.06
CA GLN A 73 -3.65 -8.53 -11.90
C GLN A 73 -3.03 -9.58 -10.99
N THR A 74 -3.74 -9.90 -9.92
CA THR A 74 -3.52 -11.08 -9.10
C THR A 74 -4.76 -11.97 -9.22
N GLY A 75 -4.72 -12.98 -10.08
CA GLY A 75 -5.80 -13.96 -10.20
C GLY A 75 -5.45 -15.23 -9.42
N TYR A 76 -6.32 -15.64 -8.52
CA TYR A 76 -6.16 -16.90 -7.77
C TYR A 76 -6.30 -18.16 -8.65
N ASP A 77 -6.93 -18.04 -9.80
CA ASP A 77 -7.36 -19.19 -10.62
C ASP A 77 -6.63 -19.33 -11.96
N LYS A 78 -5.57 -18.57 -12.18
CA LYS A 78 -4.76 -18.75 -13.39
C LYS A 78 -3.52 -19.55 -13.05
N GLU A 79 -3.45 -20.75 -13.62
CA GLU A 79 -2.22 -21.51 -13.67
C GLU A 79 -1.08 -20.62 -14.20
N VAL A 80 -0.05 -20.60 -13.43
CA VAL A 80 1.27 -20.03 -13.62
C VAL A 80 1.59 -19.60 -15.07
N GLY A 81 1.32 -18.40 -15.35
CA GLY A 81 1.85 -17.59 -16.41
C GLY A 81 1.66 -16.15 -15.98
N TYR A 82 2.63 -15.63 -15.27
CA TYR A 82 2.65 -14.22 -14.90
C TYR A 82 2.74 -13.36 -16.17
N GLU A 83 1.62 -13.10 -16.77
CA GLU A 83 1.52 -12.06 -17.80
C GLU A 83 1.03 -10.71 -17.21
N GLY A 84 0.96 -10.61 -15.89
CA GLY A 84 0.61 -9.38 -15.22
C GLY A 84 1.73 -8.36 -15.28
N ARG A 85 1.41 -7.15 -15.75
CA ARG A 85 2.32 -6.03 -15.68
C ARG A 85 2.31 -5.43 -14.27
N ALA A 86 3.48 -4.99 -13.80
CA ALA A 86 3.54 -4.16 -12.62
C ALA A 86 3.06 -2.74 -12.94
N ILE A 87 2.35 -2.13 -12.02
CA ILE A 87 1.97 -0.72 -12.06
C ILE A 87 2.62 0.00 -10.88
N ALA A 88 3.22 1.14 -11.14
CA ALA A 88 3.85 1.98 -10.12
C ALA A 88 3.15 3.33 -10.03
N LEU A 89 2.71 3.69 -8.83
CA LEU A 89 2.25 5.04 -8.51
C LEU A 89 3.46 5.88 -8.13
N VAL A 90 3.77 6.86 -8.94
CA VAL A 90 4.93 7.74 -8.78
C VAL A 90 4.52 9.21 -8.85
N PRO A 91 5.25 10.13 -8.19
CA PRO A 91 5.01 11.55 -8.35
C PRO A 91 5.18 11.98 -9.82
N PRO A 92 4.47 13.03 -10.28
CA PRO A 92 4.68 13.58 -11.61
C PRO A 92 6.14 13.98 -11.82
N GLY A 93 6.73 13.59 -12.97
CA GLY A 93 8.11 13.89 -13.29
C GLY A 93 9.17 13.08 -12.53
N PHE A 94 8.78 12.01 -11.87
CA PHE A 94 9.70 11.13 -11.16
C PHE A 94 10.61 10.38 -12.12
N GLU A 95 11.91 10.64 -12.05
CA GLU A 95 12.94 10.00 -12.87
C GLU A 95 13.87 9.08 -12.07
N GLY A 96 13.68 8.99 -10.75
CA GLY A 96 14.50 8.17 -9.85
C GLY A 96 14.10 6.70 -9.86
N PHE A 97 15.05 5.81 -9.97
CA PHE A 97 15.02 4.36 -10.06
C PHE A 97 14.74 3.76 -11.45
N SER A 98 15.56 2.78 -11.78
CA SER A 98 15.31 1.86 -12.88
C SER A 98 14.16 0.91 -12.52
N LEU A 99 12.93 1.39 -12.67
CA LEU A 99 11.82 0.47 -12.80
C LEU A 99 12.01 -0.30 -14.10
N ASP A 100 11.70 -1.59 -14.09
CA ASP A 100 11.68 -2.40 -15.29
C ASP A 100 10.89 -1.69 -16.38
N GLU A 101 11.37 -1.73 -17.63
CA GLU A 101 10.72 -1.10 -18.79
C GLU A 101 9.27 -1.58 -18.99
N SER A 102 8.96 -2.80 -18.52
CA SER A 102 7.61 -3.35 -18.55
C SER A 102 6.67 -2.76 -17.49
N THR A 103 7.19 -2.02 -16.51
CA THR A 103 6.39 -1.41 -15.46
C THR A 103 5.64 -0.20 -15.97
N VAL A 104 4.31 -0.22 -15.83
CA VAL A 104 3.46 0.94 -16.14
C VAL A 104 3.61 1.98 -15.03
N ARG A 105 3.95 3.21 -15.39
CA ARG A 105 4.02 4.35 -14.44
C ARG A 105 2.72 5.14 -14.51
N THR A 106 2.20 5.51 -13.36
CA THR A 106 1.05 6.40 -13.25
C THR A 106 1.25 7.39 -12.10
N SER A 107 0.74 8.59 -12.24
CA SER A 107 0.56 9.55 -11.13
C SER A 107 -0.91 9.70 -10.75
N ASP A 108 -1.78 8.88 -11.32
CA ASP A 108 -3.20 8.83 -11.02
C ASP A 108 -3.45 7.89 -9.82
N ALA A 109 -3.61 8.49 -8.64
CA ALA A 109 -3.84 7.76 -7.40
C ALA A 109 -5.19 7.03 -7.39
N ASP A 110 -6.22 7.62 -7.98
CA ASP A 110 -7.55 7.01 -8.02
C ASP A 110 -7.54 5.71 -8.83
N ARG A 111 -6.82 5.72 -9.93
CA ARG A 111 -6.60 4.52 -10.75
C ARG A 111 -5.81 3.46 -10.00
N PHE A 112 -4.75 3.86 -9.31
CA PHE A 112 -3.87 2.91 -8.60
C PHE A 112 -4.58 2.24 -7.42
N TRP A 113 -5.35 3.01 -6.65
CA TRP A 113 -6.07 2.54 -5.47
C TRP A 113 -7.52 2.13 -5.73
N ALA A 114 -7.90 1.98 -6.97
CA ALA A 114 -9.24 1.52 -7.32
C ALA A 114 -9.60 0.20 -6.62
N ALA A 115 -10.89 0.01 -6.35
CA ALA A 115 -11.39 -1.25 -5.81
C ALA A 115 -11.04 -2.42 -6.76
N PRO A 116 -10.73 -3.61 -6.23
CA PRO A 116 -10.50 -4.77 -7.06
C PRO A 116 -11.73 -5.09 -7.90
N GLN A 117 -11.52 -5.30 -9.18
CA GLN A 117 -12.60 -5.73 -10.07
C GLN A 117 -12.85 -7.21 -9.84
N PRO A 118 -14.10 -7.65 -9.75
CA PRO A 118 -14.39 -9.07 -9.71
C PRO A 118 -13.84 -9.74 -10.98
N ALA A 119 -13.27 -10.92 -10.82
CA ALA A 119 -12.86 -11.73 -11.96
C ALA A 119 -14.11 -12.08 -12.79
N GLU A 120 -14.05 -11.78 -14.07
CA GLU A 120 -15.08 -12.23 -15.02
C GLU A 120 -15.02 -13.74 -15.24
#